data_b7c9d1e2b1bbeaae469b38b316d58667
#
_entry.id   b7c9d1e2b1bbeaae469b38b316d58667
#
_cell.length_a   1.000
_cell.length_b   1.000
_cell.length_c   1.000
_cell.angle_alpha   90.00
_cell.angle_beta   90.00
_cell.angle_gamma   90.00
#
_symmetry.space_group_name_H-M   'P 1'
#
loop_
_entity.id
_entity.type
_entity.pdbx_description
1 polymer ?
#
loop_
_entity_poly.entity_id
_entity_poly.type
_entity_poly.pdbx_seq_one_letter_code
_entity_poly.pdbx_strand_id
1 'polypeptide(L)'
;MKKIFNFLAAFAALALTACDKDVNPATTPEPQPSAPGAKVEIYFTSPETRAFGSGTTEAWEKTVNNATVLVFNASGAIKFRRALSSAEIASAATTPISLVIPGVSVGDKCDFAVVANRTVPTSVTTKTLLLAEEENDAASYNGTFAEVTTKAMRPAGFVMTGITNQAIVEGTTNVSVTLKRAVAKIEVTTATTADFTTKYGPATITVNKVTLSRGSLKSMLIDQTTSKYATGGATFSHIQNASAGNNLFYIYEKAAAAEGSRVLLKIDATYDADGVSSTTADQVPLVYEVELTGTAGGQIARNGAYRVNAKIDGLTGNDVSLTVTIANWETLKTQDIILGN
;
A
#
# COMPACT_ATOMS: atom_id res chain seq x y z
N MET A 1 -42.57 5.06 -59.03
CA MET A 1 -43.59 4.00 -59.07
C MET A 1 -43.83 3.60 -57.61
N LYS A 2 -44.94 4.15 -57.06
CA LYS A 2 -46.17 3.42 -56.59
C LYS A 2 -45.84 2.28 -55.59
N LYS A 3 -46.37 2.18 -54.39
CA LYS A 3 -47.73 2.43 -53.90
C LYS A 3 -47.77 2.55 -52.37
N ILE A 4 -48.60 3.46 -51.93
CA ILE A 4 -49.25 3.67 -50.66
C ILE A 4 -50.20 2.51 -50.36
N PHE A 5 -50.33 2.06 -49.06
CA PHE A 5 -51.58 1.50 -48.57
C PHE A 5 -51.80 1.90 -47.11
N ASN A 6 -52.74 2.83 -46.94
CA ASN A 6 -53.46 3.07 -45.69
C ASN A 6 -54.46 1.91 -45.45
N PHE A 7 -54.72 1.54 -44.20
CA PHE A 7 -55.97 0.98 -43.79
C PHE A 7 -56.39 1.56 -42.44
N LEU A 8 -57.52 2.24 -42.53
CA LEU A 8 -58.34 2.82 -41.48
C LEU A 8 -59.55 1.92 -41.32
N ALA A 9 -60.04 1.67 -40.13
CA ALA A 9 -61.41 1.34 -39.75
C ALA A 9 -61.43 0.52 -38.45
N ALA A 10 -62.33 0.60 -37.53
CA ALA A 10 -63.45 1.46 -37.22
C ALA A 10 -63.98 1.00 -35.83
N PHE A 11 -64.62 1.92 -35.16
CA PHE A 11 -65.38 1.82 -33.94
C PHE A 11 -66.35 0.63 -33.83
N ALA A 12 -66.47 0.04 -32.64
CA ALA A 12 -67.78 -0.44 -32.14
C ALA A 12 -67.86 -0.29 -30.65
N ALA A 13 -68.68 0.64 -30.22
CA ALA A 13 -69.12 0.80 -28.83
C ALA A 13 -70.28 -0.19 -28.59
N LEU A 14 -70.20 -0.91 -27.49
CA LEU A 14 -71.39 -1.53 -26.88
C LEU A 14 -71.40 -1.24 -25.37
N ALA A 15 -72.34 -0.38 -24.98
CA ALA A 15 -72.73 -0.19 -23.62
C ALA A 15 -73.66 -1.33 -23.18
N LEU A 16 -73.36 -1.98 -22.08
CA LEU A 16 -74.35 -2.70 -21.30
C LEU A 16 -74.11 -2.46 -19.84
N THR A 17 -75.08 -1.79 -19.23
CA THR A 17 -75.29 -1.58 -17.82
C THR A 17 -75.63 -2.87 -17.12
N ALA A 18 -74.90 -3.22 -16.06
CA ALA A 18 -75.42 -4.07 -14.98
C ALA A 18 -74.70 -3.74 -13.67
N CYS A 19 -75.51 -3.55 -12.68
CA CYS A 19 -75.23 -3.14 -11.31
C CYS A 19 -74.33 -4.08 -10.53
N ASP A 20 -73.60 -3.42 -9.63
CA ASP A 20 -73.45 -3.82 -8.21
C ASP A 20 -72.53 -4.99 -7.87
N LYS A 21 -71.39 -4.63 -7.36
CA LYS A 21 -70.80 -5.01 -6.04
C LYS A 21 -69.43 -4.40 -5.86
N ASP A 22 -69.18 -3.90 -4.69
CA ASP A 22 -67.93 -3.38 -4.20
C ASP A 22 -66.66 -4.05 -4.73
N VAL A 23 -66.06 -3.51 -5.76
CA VAL A 23 -64.71 -3.78 -6.12
C VAL A 23 -63.91 -2.57 -5.65
N ASN A 24 -63.26 -2.77 -4.51
CA ASN A 24 -62.18 -1.91 -4.02
C ASN A 24 -61.26 -1.59 -5.19
N PRO A 25 -61.05 -0.30 -5.58
CA PRO A 25 -60.11 0.02 -6.66
C PRO A 25 -58.73 -0.50 -6.24
N ALA A 26 -58.18 -1.38 -7.09
CA ALA A 26 -56.81 -1.82 -6.92
C ALA A 26 -55.94 -0.59 -6.74
N THR A 27 -55.55 -0.32 -5.53
CA THR A 27 -54.54 0.66 -5.21
C THR A 27 -53.30 0.27 -5.99
N THR A 28 -52.95 1.04 -7.01
CA THR A 28 -51.62 1.04 -7.61
C THR A 28 -50.67 0.97 -6.44
N PRO A 29 -49.72 0.03 -6.35
CA PRO A 29 -48.78 0.01 -5.26
C PRO A 29 -48.06 1.35 -5.29
N GLU A 30 -48.35 2.18 -4.26
CA GLU A 30 -47.56 3.36 -4.01
C GLU A 30 -46.10 2.93 -3.98
N PRO A 31 -45.18 3.62 -4.67
CA PRO A 31 -43.77 3.22 -4.63
C PRO A 31 -43.35 3.20 -3.18
N GLN A 32 -43.12 1.99 -2.66
CA GLN A 32 -42.73 1.77 -1.28
C GLN A 32 -41.47 2.64 -1.06
N PRO A 33 -41.45 3.57 -0.09
CA PRO A 33 -40.30 4.40 0.15
C PRO A 33 -39.12 3.46 0.35
N SER A 34 -38.10 3.63 -0.47
CA SER A 34 -36.85 2.87 -0.34
C SER A 34 -36.44 2.93 1.12
N ALA A 35 -36.29 1.77 1.77
CA ALA A 35 -35.96 1.70 3.19
C ALA A 35 -34.85 2.71 3.52
N PRO A 36 -35.06 3.57 4.53
CA PRO A 36 -34.07 4.57 4.87
C PRO A 36 -32.74 3.86 5.11
N GLY A 37 -31.71 4.23 4.36
CA GLY A 37 -30.38 3.63 4.51
C GLY A 37 -29.82 3.91 5.90
N ALA A 38 -28.92 3.05 6.39
CA ALA A 38 -28.23 3.27 7.66
C ALA A 38 -27.32 4.50 7.58
N LYS A 39 -27.40 5.38 8.57
CA LYS A 39 -26.47 6.50 8.72
C LYS A 39 -25.15 5.99 9.29
N VAL A 40 -24.05 6.33 8.62
CA VAL A 40 -22.70 5.92 9.00
C VAL A 40 -21.80 7.14 8.98
N GLU A 41 -20.98 7.28 9.98
CA GLU A 41 -19.91 8.26 10.05
C GLU A 41 -18.57 7.53 9.98
N ILE A 42 -17.79 7.80 8.93
CA ILE A 42 -16.49 7.18 8.73
C ILE A 42 -15.38 8.18 9.02
N TYR A 43 -14.45 7.74 9.86
CA TYR A 43 -13.15 8.34 10.06
C TYR A 43 -12.08 7.44 9.42
N PHE A 44 -11.06 8.02 8.81
CA PHE A 44 -9.87 7.25 8.49
C PHE A 44 -8.61 8.04 8.77
N THR A 45 -7.56 7.34 9.18
CA THR A 45 -6.25 7.91 9.46
C THR A 45 -5.22 7.28 8.53
N SER A 46 -4.39 8.13 7.91
CA SER A 46 -3.20 7.66 7.22
C SER A 46 -2.15 7.24 8.25
N PRO A 47 -1.25 6.31 7.87
CA PRO A 47 -0.17 5.90 8.78
C PRO A 47 0.75 7.08 9.08
N GLU A 48 1.34 7.08 10.27
CA GLU A 48 2.39 8.02 10.63
C GLU A 48 3.64 7.81 9.75
N THR A 49 4.49 8.82 9.64
CA THR A 49 5.72 8.78 8.86
C THR A 49 6.92 9.16 9.70
N ARG A 50 8.11 8.72 9.26
CA ARG A 50 9.39 9.16 9.81
C ARG A 50 10.37 9.46 8.69
N ALA A 51 11.10 10.56 8.79
CA ALA A 51 12.15 10.89 7.86
C ALA A 51 13.31 9.89 7.91
N PHE A 52 14.10 9.89 6.85
CA PHE A 52 15.38 9.18 6.81
C PHE A 52 16.27 9.61 7.98
N GLY A 53 16.83 8.62 8.66
CA GLY A 53 17.76 8.89 9.77
C GLY A 53 17.09 9.18 11.11
N SER A 54 16.48 10.30 11.38
CA SER A 54 15.96 10.59 12.75
C SER A 54 15.07 11.81 12.89
N GLY A 55 14.54 12.40 11.84
CA GLY A 55 14.13 13.75 12.12
C GLY A 55 12.70 14.12 11.83
N THR A 56 12.43 14.61 10.66
CA THR A 56 11.16 15.21 10.30
C THR A 56 10.26 14.20 9.59
N THR A 57 8.96 14.36 9.74
CA THR A 57 7.98 13.51 9.03
C THR A 57 7.98 13.86 7.55
N GLU A 58 8.05 12.85 6.71
CA GLU A 58 7.94 13.01 5.26
C GLU A 58 6.46 13.04 4.88
N ALA A 59 5.92 14.25 4.74
CA ALA A 59 4.48 14.47 4.55
C ALA A 59 3.92 13.70 3.35
N TRP A 60 4.68 13.57 2.26
CA TRP A 60 4.25 12.84 1.07
C TRP A 60 4.01 11.35 1.29
N GLU A 61 4.67 10.73 2.27
CA GLU A 61 4.46 9.32 2.58
C GLU A 61 3.08 9.02 3.17
N LYS A 62 2.42 10.02 3.76
CA LYS A 62 1.07 9.90 4.34
C LYS A 62 -0.02 10.63 3.57
N THR A 63 0.34 11.33 2.50
CA THR A 63 -0.62 12.12 1.74
C THR A 63 -1.64 11.23 1.04
N VAL A 64 -2.91 11.51 1.28
CA VAL A 64 -4.04 10.92 0.57
C VAL A 64 -4.54 11.91 -0.47
N ASN A 65 -4.29 11.62 -1.75
CA ASN A 65 -4.70 12.48 -2.87
C ASN A 65 -6.11 12.12 -3.39
N ASN A 66 -6.48 10.85 -3.28
CA ASN A 66 -7.81 10.36 -3.60
C ASN A 66 -8.14 9.17 -2.69
N ALA A 67 -9.42 8.94 -2.45
CA ALA A 67 -9.87 7.78 -1.68
C ALA A 67 -11.24 7.32 -2.16
N THR A 68 -11.47 6.01 -2.08
CA THR A 68 -12.76 5.37 -2.35
C THR A 68 -13.19 4.58 -1.12
N VAL A 69 -14.42 4.82 -0.68
CA VAL A 69 -15.09 4.03 0.36
C VAL A 69 -15.92 2.95 -0.32
N LEU A 70 -15.78 1.71 0.17
CA LEU A 70 -16.61 0.57 -0.23
C LEU A 70 -17.21 -0.06 1.04
N VAL A 71 -18.49 -0.43 0.96
CA VAL A 71 -19.15 -1.12 2.06
C VAL A 71 -19.73 -2.42 1.54
N PHE A 72 -19.43 -3.52 2.23
CA PHE A 72 -19.92 -4.86 1.91
C PHE A 72 -20.75 -5.38 3.07
N ASN A 73 -21.83 -6.09 2.76
CA ASN A 73 -22.62 -6.78 3.78
C ASN A 73 -21.94 -8.09 4.24
N ALA A 74 -22.55 -8.79 5.17
CA ALA A 74 -22.04 -10.06 5.72
C ALA A 74 -21.85 -11.16 4.68
N SER A 75 -22.60 -11.15 3.57
CA SER A 75 -22.39 -12.07 2.45
C SER A 75 -21.27 -11.65 1.50
N GLY A 76 -20.63 -10.50 1.76
CA GLY A 76 -19.59 -9.94 0.93
C GLY A 76 -20.07 -9.18 -0.31
N ALA A 77 -21.38 -9.00 -0.50
CA ALA A 77 -21.90 -8.19 -1.60
C ALA A 77 -21.72 -6.69 -1.33
N ILE A 78 -21.36 -5.93 -2.36
CA ILE A 78 -21.21 -4.48 -2.23
C ILE A 78 -22.58 -3.82 -2.00
N LYS A 79 -22.65 -2.93 -1.02
CA LYS A 79 -23.83 -2.12 -0.70
C LYS A 79 -23.62 -0.64 -1.00
N PHE A 80 -22.36 -0.21 -1.00
CA PHE A 80 -22.04 1.19 -1.22
C PHE A 80 -20.65 1.34 -1.81
N ARG A 81 -20.49 2.29 -2.72
CA ARG A 81 -19.21 2.73 -3.28
C ARG A 81 -19.27 4.22 -3.52
N ARG A 82 -18.28 4.96 -3.02
CA ARG A 82 -18.16 6.38 -3.29
C ARG A 82 -16.71 6.84 -3.29
N ALA A 83 -16.32 7.58 -4.33
CA ALA A 83 -15.10 8.37 -4.29
C ALA A 83 -15.32 9.59 -3.39
N LEU A 84 -14.34 9.91 -2.56
CA LEU A 84 -14.39 11.05 -1.64
C LEU A 84 -13.91 12.32 -2.35
N SER A 85 -14.46 13.44 -1.96
CA SER A 85 -13.99 14.77 -2.35
C SER A 85 -12.68 15.13 -1.62
N SER A 86 -11.90 16.05 -2.19
CA SER A 86 -10.66 16.53 -1.54
C SER A 86 -10.91 17.17 -0.17
N ALA A 87 -12.05 17.84 0.03
CA ALA A 87 -12.42 18.43 1.31
C ALA A 87 -12.70 17.36 2.38
N GLU A 88 -13.40 16.27 2.01
CA GLU A 88 -13.64 15.13 2.90
C GLU A 88 -12.33 14.43 3.28
N ILE A 89 -11.44 14.23 2.32
CA ILE A 89 -10.14 13.62 2.55
C ILE A 89 -9.30 14.47 3.51
N ALA A 90 -9.27 15.79 3.33
CA ALA A 90 -8.49 16.69 4.15
C ALA A 90 -8.95 16.71 5.62
N SER A 91 -10.23 16.46 5.87
CA SER A 91 -10.83 16.48 7.22
C SER A 91 -11.03 15.10 7.84
N ALA A 92 -10.87 14.01 7.08
CA ALA A 92 -11.27 12.65 7.46
C ALA A 92 -10.68 12.11 8.77
N ALA A 93 -9.55 12.65 9.22
CA ALA A 93 -8.93 12.27 10.49
C ALA A 93 -9.61 12.90 11.72
N THR A 94 -10.29 14.03 11.55
CA THR A 94 -10.86 14.83 12.66
C THR A 94 -12.37 15.05 12.53
N THR A 95 -12.87 15.06 11.31
CA THR A 95 -14.28 15.27 11.00
C THR A 95 -14.81 14.04 10.25
N PRO A 96 -15.90 13.42 10.75
CA PRO A 96 -16.43 12.23 10.11
C PRO A 96 -17.03 12.54 8.74
N ILE A 97 -16.92 11.58 7.86
CA ILE A 97 -17.56 11.58 6.55
C ILE A 97 -18.92 10.91 6.71
N SER A 98 -19.99 11.68 6.59
CA SER A 98 -21.35 11.18 6.71
C SER A 98 -21.78 10.46 5.42
N LEU A 99 -22.26 9.23 5.58
CA LEU A 99 -22.75 8.37 4.52
C LEU A 99 -24.14 7.85 4.86
N VAL A 100 -24.92 7.54 3.82
CA VAL A 100 -26.17 6.78 3.94
C VAL A 100 -25.98 5.49 3.13
N ILE A 101 -25.98 4.35 3.82
CA ILE A 101 -25.74 3.05 3.18
C ILE A 101 -27.09 2.37 2.91
N PRO A 102 -27.47 2.17 1.63
CA PRO A 102 -28.76 1.59 1.29
C PRO A 102 -28.80 0.09 1.55
N GLY A 103 -29.99 -0.42 1.93
CA GLY A 103 -30.25 -1.85 2.05
C GLY A 103 -29.42 -2.57 3.12
N VAL A 104 -29.13 -1.86 4.23
CA VAL A 104 -28.58 -2.42 5.46
C VAL A 104 -29.45 -1.97 6.65
N SER A 105 -29.56 -2.81 7.66
CA SER A 105 -30.42 -2.64 8.83
C SER A 105 -29.61 -2.69 10.13
N VAL A 106 -30.18 -2.21 11.21
CA VAL A 106 -29.60 -2.35 12.56
C VAL A 106 -29.35 -3.83 12.86
N GLY A 107 -28.14 -4.11 13.36
CA GLY A 107 -27.66 -5.48 13.63
C GLY A 107 -26.88 -6.13 12.47
N ASP A 108 -27.00 -5.62 11.23
CA ASP A 108 -26.22 -6.11 10.12
C ASP A 108 -24.74 -5.83 10.34
N LYS A 109 -23.90 -6.85 10.09
CA LYS A 109 -22.45 -6.68 10.07
C LYS A 109 -21.99 -6.29 8.68
N CYS A 110 -21.26 -5.19 8.58
CA CYS A 110 -20.72 -4.67 7.35
C CYS A 110 -19.20 -4.53 7.43
N ASP A 111 -18.53 -4.78 6.30
CA ASP A 111 -17.12 -4.49 6.14
C ASP A 111 -16.97 -3.14 5.43
N PHE A 112 -16.28 -2.21 6.07
CA PHE A 112 -15.99 -0.87 5.57
C PHE A 112 -14.55 -0.83 5.11
N ALA A 113 -14.33 -0.69 3.81
CA ALA A 113 -13.01 -0.60 3.22
C ALA A 113 -12.75 0.80 2.68
N VAL A 114 -11.55 1.30 2.92
CA VAL A 114 -11.05 2.56 2.32
C VAL A 114 -9.81 2.22 1.51
N VAL A 115 -9.81 2.63 0.23
CA VAL A 115 -8.68 2.51 -0.69
C VAL A 115 -8.25 3.90 -1.08
N ALA A 116 -7.03 4.27 -0.74
CA ALA A 116 -6.42 5.58 -1.00
C ALA A 116 -5.31 5.48 -2.04
N ASN A 117 -5.20 6.52 -2.87
CA ASN A 117 -4.18 6.70 -3.90
C ASN A 117 -4.19 5.63 -5.01
N ARG A 118 -5.32 4.97 -5.16
CA ARG A 118 -5.57 4.00 -6.24
C ARG A 118 -7.04 4.00 -6.64
N THR A 119 -7.30 3.85 -7.94
CA THR A 119 -8.64 3.61 -8.46
C THR A 119 -9.03 2.14 -8.25
N VAL A 120 -10.18 1.90 -7.65
CA VAL A 120 -10.76 0.55 -7.53
C VAL A 120 -11.60 0.27 -8.78
N PRO A 121 -11.34 -0.82 -9.53
CA PRO A 121 -12.12 -1.18 -10.70
C PRO A 121 -13.61 -1.33 -10.40
N THR A 122 -14.48 -0.92 -11.31
CA THR A 122 -15.94 -1.06 -11.16
C THR A 122 -16.40 -2.52 -11.11
N SER A 123 -15.59 -3.44 -11.66
CA SER A 123 -15.78 -4.89 -11.59
C SER A 123 -15.70 -5.47 -10.18
N VAL A 124 -15.10 -4.75 -9.22
CA VAL A 124 -15.06 -5.15 -7.81
C VAL A 124 -16.43 -4.97 -7.19
N THR A 125 -17.29 -5.95 -7.32
CA THR A 125 -18.68 -5.97 -6.82
C THR A 125 -18.85 -6.79 -5.54
N THR A 126 -17.80 -7.47 -5.09
CA THR A 126 -17.79 -8.25 -3.86
C THR A 126 -16.51 -8.01 -3.05
N LYS A 127 -16.58 -8.30 -1.74
CA LYS A 127 -15.41 -8.29 -0.86
C LYS A 127 -14.33 -9.27 -1.36
N THR A 128 -14.74 -10.44 -1.85
CA THR A 128 -13.81 -11.45 -2.40
C THR A 128 -13.02 -10.89 -3.58
N LEU A 129 -13.66 -10.14 -4.49
CA LEU A 129 -12.97 -9.48 -5.60
C LEU A 129 -12.04 -8.38 -5.11
N LEU A 130 -12.44 -7.59 -4.10
CA LEU A 130 -11.54 -6.59 -3.51
C LEU A 130 -10.30 -7.23 -2.88
N LEU A 131 -10.47 -8.35 -2.16
CA LEU A 131 -9.37 -9.08 -1.54
C LEU A 131 -8.46 -9.79 -2.57
N ALA A 132 -8.96 -10.01 -3.79
CA ALA A 132 -8.18 -10.59 -4.89
C ALA A 132 -7.42 -9.52 -5.71
N GLU A 133 -7.69 -8.23 -5.50
CA GLU A 133 -6.98 -7.16 -6.19
C GLU A 133 -5.51 -7.11 -5.76
N GLU A 134 -4.63 -6.90 -6.74
CA GLU A 134 -3.18 -6.84 -6.55
C GLU A 134 -2.63 -5.43 -6.88
N GLU A 135 -1.62 -5.01 -6.15
CA GLU A 135 -0.67 -3.96 -6.53
C GLU A 135 0.53 -4.60 -7.23
N ASN A 136 0.95 -4.06 -8.37
CA ASN A 136 2.00 -4.65 -9.21
C ASN A 136 2.96 -3.61 -9.81
N ASP A 137 3.04 -2.44 -9.24
CA ASP A 137 3.86 -1.31 -9.72
C ASP A 137 4.94 -0.92 -8.71
N ALA A 138 5.74 -1.90 -8.26
CA ALA A 138 6.81 -1.69 -7.27
C ALA A 138 7.83 -0.64 -7.72
N ALA A 139 8.09 -0.56 -9.03
CA ALA A 139 9.07 0.37 -9.59
C ALA A 139 8.67 1.83 -9.40
N SER A 140 7.37 2.15 -9.48
CA SER A 140 6.86 3.53 -9.38
C SER A 140 7.07 4.19 -8.02
N TYR A 141 7.41 3.42 -6.98
CA TYR A 141 7.72 3.96 -5.66
C TYR A 141 9.19 4.38 -5.50
N ASN A 142 10.06 4.04 -6.47
CA ASN A 142 11.50 4.20 -6.36
C ASN A 142 12.07 5.17 -7.39
N GLY A 143 13.18 5.79 -7.06
CA GLY A 143 13.92 6.75 -7.88
C GLY A 143 15.34 6.89 -7.34
N THR A 144 16.01 7.98 -7.65
CA THR A 144 17.30 8.34 -7.01
C THR A 144 17.09 8.64 -5.52
N PHE A 145 18.15 8.55 -4.73
CA PHE A 145 18.08 8.89 -3.30
C PHE A 145 17.55 10.31 -3.08
N ALA A 146 18.02 11.28 -3.84
CA ALA A 146 17.58 12.67 -3.73
C ALA A 146 16.07 12.84 -4.04
N GLU A 147 15.53 12.08 -4.98
CA GLU A 147 14.12 12.16 -5.32
C GLU A 147 13.24 11.53 -4.24
N VAL A 148 13.56 10.29 -3.83
CA VAL A 148 12.72 9.55 -2.85
C VAL A 148 12.75 10.15 -1.46
N THR A 149 13.74 11.00 -1.14
CA THR A 149 13.82 11.75 0.12
C THR A 149 13.14 13.11 0.08
N THR A 150 12.58 13.51 -1.06
CA THR A 150 11.95 14.83 -1.23
C THR A 150 10.49 14.77 -1.67
N LYS A 151 10.05 13.67 -2.28
CA LYS A 151 8.68 13.52 -2.83
C LYS A 151 8.28 12.06 -2.97
N ALA A 152 6.99 11.80 -3.09
CA ALA A 152 6.50 10.53 -3.59
C ALA A 152 6.85 10.40 -5.09
N MET A 153 7.46 9.29 -5.48
CA MET A 153 7.79 9.02 -6.88
C MET A 153 6.53 8.71 -7.69
N ARG A 154 5.60 7.96 -7.10
CA ARG A 154 4.31 7.66 -7.71
C ARG A 154 3.41 8.91 -7.67
N PRO A 155 2.91 9.40 -8.83
CA PRO A 155 2.14 10.66 -8.87
C PRO A 155 0.88 10.65 -8.01
N ALA A 156 0.21 9.50 -7.89
CA ALA A 156 -0.96 9.35 -7.03
C ALA A 156 -0.62 9.25 -5.54
N GLY A 157 0.65 9.19 -5.16
CA GLY A 157 1.10 8.94 -3.79
C GLY A 157 1.17 7.45 -3.44
N PHE A 158 1.46 7.14 -2.20
CA PHE A 158 1.53 5.77 -1.70
C PHE A 158 0.14 5.14 -1.65
N VAL A 159 -0.03 3.94 -2.22
CA VAL A 159 -1.27 3.19 -2.06
C VAL A 159 -1.42 2.79 -0.59
N MET A 160 -2.56 3.16 -0.01
CA MET A 160 -2.89 2.87 1.37
C MET A 160 -4.29 2.28 1.45
N THR A 161 -4.47 1.27 2.28
CA THR A 161 -5.75 0.59 2.41
C THR A 161 -6.04 0.20 3.85
N GLY A 162 -7.31 0.14 4.18
CA GLY A 162 -7.80 -0.38 5.45
C GLY A 162 -9.17 -1.00 5.29
N ILE A 163 -9.49 -1.95 6.14
CA ILE A 163 -10.82 -2.56 6.23
C ILE A 163 -11.18 -2.79 7.69
N THR A 164 -12.39 -2.43 8.06
CA THR A 164 -12.92 -2.60 9.42
C THR A 164 -14.30 -3.25 9.34
N ASN A 165 -14.53 -4.28 10.15
CA ASN A 165 -15.86 -4.90 10.30
C ASN A 165 -16.60 -4.23 11.45
N GLN A 166 -17.81 -3.74 11.21
CA GLN A 166 -18.63 -3.05 12.20
C GLN A 166 -20.10 -3.43 12.03
N ALA A 167 -20.80 -3.64 13.15
CA ALA A 167 -22.24 -3.81 13.15
C ALA A 167 -22.94 -2.44 13.03
N ILE A 168 -24.02 -2.40 12.26
CA ILE A 168 -24.90 -1.22 12.15
C ILE A 168 -25.68 -1.07 13.46
N VAL A 169 -25.63 0.10 14.04
CA VAL A 169 -26.38 0.41 15.29
C VAL A 169 -27.53 1.37 15.01
N GLU A 170 -28.45 1.48 15.95
CA GLU A 170 -29.53 2.46 15.90
C GLU A 170 -28.96 3.89 15.89
N GLY A 171 -29.56 4.77 15.10
CA GLY A 171 -29.10 6.15 14.92
C GLY A 171 -27.92 6.24 13.95
N THR A 172 -26.74 6.55 14.45
CA THR A 172 -25.52 6.74 13.63
C THR A 172 -24.46 5.72 14.03
N THR A 173 -23.95 4.98 13.05
CA THR A 173 -22.84 4.03 13.22
C THR A 173 -21.51 4.74 12.98
N ASN A 174 -20.64 4.76 13.98
CA ASN A 174 -19.30 5.32 13.87
C ASN A 174 -18.30 4.23 13.47
N VAL A 175 -17.54 4.46 12.41
CA VAL A 175 -16.56 3.53 11.86
C VAL A 175 -15.19 4.20 11.75
N SER A 176 -14.17 3.59 12.34
CA SER A 176 -12.78 4.03 12.21
C SER A 176 -12.00 3.04 11.34
N VAL A 177 -11.34 3.54 10.29
CA VAL A 177 -10.53 2.74 9.39
C VAL A 177 -9.09 3.23 9.44
N THR A 178 -8.18 2.38 9.91
CA THR A 178 -6.74 2.66 9.88
C THR A 178 -6.16 2.22 8.55
N LEU A 179 -5.56 3.14 7.82
CA LEU A 179 -4.89 2.86 6.56
C LEU A 179 -3.48 2.33 6.81
N LYS A 180 -3.04 1.41 5.96
CA LYS A 180 -1.66 0.90 5.90
C LYS A 180 -1.14 1.04 4.48
N ARG A 181 0.12 1.45 4.32
CA ARG A 181 0.78 1.50 3.00
C ARG A 181 0.97 0.10 2.45
N ALA A 182 0.85 -0.04 1.13
CA ALA A 182 1.12 -1.32 0.45
C ALA A 182 2.61 -1.70 0.48
N VAL A 183 3.50 -0.75 0.69
CA VAL A 183 4.96 -0.93 0.70
C VAL A 183 5.56 -0.82 2.08
N ALA A 184 6.77 -1.37 2.22
CA ALA A 184 7.71 -1.12 3.30
C ALA A 184 8.79 -0.14 2.85
N LYS A 185 9.38 0.58 3.80
CA LYS A 185 10.50 1.50 3.65
C LYS A 185 11.79 0.83 4.09
N ILE A 186 12.83 0.84 3.26
CA ILE A 186 14.15 0.29 3.56
C ILE A 186 15.18 1.42 3.48
N GLU A 187 15.61 1.89 4.63
CA GLU A 187 16.69 2.88 4.78
C GLU A 187 18.02 2.14 4.91
N VAL A 188 18.98 2.41 4.04
CA VAL A 188 20.30 1.78 4.06
C VAL A 188 21.35 2.86 4.34
N THR A 189 22.19 2.62 5.36
CA THR A 189 23.39 3.39 5.60
C THR A 189 24.60 2.48 5.50
N THR A 190 25.65 2.92 4.85
CA THR A 190 26.90 2.18 4.69
C THR A 190 28.05 2.96 5.31
N ALA A 191 28.92 2.28 6.05
CA ALA A 191 30.12 2.86 6.65
C ALA A 191 31.18 1.78 6.84
N THR A 192 32.44 2.16 6.89
CA THR A 192 33.54 1.31 7.37
C THR A 192 33.53 1.21 8.89
N THR A 193 34.05 0.12 9.43
CA THR A 193 34.26 -0.04 10.87
C THR A 193 35.56 0.67 11.32
N ALA A 194 35.71 0.91 12.62
CA ALA A 194 36.98 1.39 13.18
C ALA A 194 38.13 0.39 12.94
N ASP A 195 37.82 -0.90 12.96
CA ASP A 195 38.79 -1.97 12.71
C ASP A 195 39.29 -1.95 11.26
N PHE A 196 38.47 -1.57 10.30
CA PHE A 196 38.90 -1.38 8.92
C PHE A 196 40.06 -0.39 8.84
N THR A 197 39.90 0.79 9.44
CA THR A 197 40.94 1.83 9.47
C THR A 197 42.21 1.34 10.17
N THR A 198 42.07 0.55 11.24
CA THR A 198 43.21 -0.03 11.96
C THR A 198 43.97 -1.06 11.11
N LYS A 199 43.25 -1.89 10.34
CA LYS A 199 43.83 -2.97 9.53
C LYS A 199 44.49 -2.45 8.23
N TYR A 200 43.89 -1.45 7.59
CA TYR A 200 44.24 -1.03 6.24
C TYR A 200 44.87 0.36 6.17
N GLY A 201 45.07 1.03 7.31
CA GLY A 201 45.80 2.31 7.40
C GLY A 201 45.09 3.46 6.67
N PRO A 202 45.76 4.13 5.70
CA PRO A 202 45.21 5.29 5.02
C PRO A 202 44.11 4.92 3.99
N ALA A 203 43.92 3.64 3.68
CA ALA A 203 42.99 3.20 2.68
C ALA A 203 41.54 3.60 2.98
N THR A 204 40.78 3.86 1.92
CA THR A 204 39.36 4.22 2.01
C THR A 204 38.49 3.28 1.21
N ILE A 205 37.21 3.16 1.59
CA ILE A 205 36.17 2.54 0.79
C ILE A 205 35.11 3.58 0.47
N THR A 206 34.88 3.79 -0.81
CA THR A 206 33.79 4.63 -1.30
C THR A 206 32.68 3.74 -1.85
N VAL A 207 31.50 3.78 -1.23
CA VAL A 207 30.32 3.10 -1.77
C VAL A 207 29.77 3.91 -2.93
N ASN A 208 29.71 3.28 -4.11
CA ASN A 208 29.28 3.93 -5.35
C ASN A 208 27.77 3.77 -5.55
N LYS A 209 27.25 2.56 -5.35
CA LYS A 209 25.82 2.25 -5.51
C LYS A 209 25.38 1.08 -4.65
N VAL A 210 24.11 1.06 -4.36
CA VAL A 210 23.44 -0.04 -3.68
C VAL A 210 22.31 -0.55 -4.57
N THR A 211 22.27 -1.85 -4.75
CA THR A 211 21.17 -2.54 -5.43
C THR A 211 20.36 -3.31 -4.41
N LEU A 212 19.07 -3.04 -4.33
CA LEU A 212 18.12 -3.90 -3.64
C LEU A 212 17.52 -4.85 -4.68
N SER A 213 17.52 -6.14 -4.39
CA SER A 213 17.00 -7.17 -5.28
C SER A 213 16.21 -8.25 -4.54
N ARG A 214 15.61 -9.17 -5.27
CA ARG A 214 14.74 -10.23 -4.73
C ARG A 214 13.51 -9.71 -3.96
N GLY A 215 13.09 -8.45 -4.17
CA GLY A 215 11.83 -7.91 -3.65
C GLY A 215 10.61 -8.54 -4.33
N SER A 216 9.44 -8.46 -3.72
CA SER A 216 8.20 -8.88 -4.37
C SER A 216 7.80 -7.89 -5.46
N LEU A 217 7.40 -8.38 -6.64
CA LEU A 217 6.86 -7.54 -7.72
C LEU A 217 5.43 -7.09 -7.45
N LYS A 218 4.72 -7.86 -6.63
CA LYS A 218 3.29 -7.68 -6.36
C LYS A 218 2.99 -7.74 -4.87
N SER A 219 1.88 -7.13 -4.50
CA SER A 219 1.27 -7.24 -3.18
C SER A 219 -0.25 -7.30 -3.33
N MET A 220 -0.95 -7.90 -2.37
CA MET A 220 -2.40 -7.79 -2.33
C MET A 220 -2.80 -6.35 -2.00
N LEU A 221 -3.85 -5.84 -2.62
CA LEU A 221 -4.32 -4.47 -2.36
C LEU A 221 -4.69 -4.30 -0.89
N ILE A 222 -5.49 -5.19 -0.36
CA ILE A 222 -5.90 -5.21 1.06
C ILE A 222 -4.97 -6.10 1.87
N ASP A 223 -4.52 -5.62 3.02
CA ASP A 223 -3.77 -6.40 4.00
C ASP A 223 -4.59 -7.60 4.48
N GLN A 224 -4.03 -8.80 4.37
CA GLN A 224 -4.69 -10.04 4.77
C GLN A 224 -3.83 -10.80 5.78
N THR A 225 -4.40 -11.10 6.94
CA THR A 225 -3.72 -11.77 8.05
C THR A 225 -3.26 -13.20 7.72
N THR A 226 -3.89 -13.86 6.77
CA THR A 226 -3.46 -15.16 6.24
C THR A 226 -2.69 -14.91 4.94
N SER A 227 -1.45 -14.51 5.08
CA SER A 227 -0.35 -14.41 4.12
C SER A 227 -0.69 -14.80 2.67
N LYS A 228 -1.35 -13.92 1.95
CA LYS A 228 -1.37 -13.98 0.48
C LYS A 228 -0.44 -12.88 -0.03
N TYR A 229 0.85 -13.07 0.20
CA TYR A 229 1.84 -12.32 -0.56
C TYR A 229 1.75 -12.77 -2.00
N ALA A 230 1.73 -11.85 -2.96
CA ALA A 230 1.77 -12.23 -4.35
C ALA A 230 3.10 -12.96 -4.61
N THR A 231 3.03 -14.27 -4.73
CA THR A 231 4.17 -15.13 -5.05
C THR A 231 4.23 -15.25 -6.57
N GLY A 232 5.14 -14.54 -7.19
CA GLY A 232 5.46 -14.71 -8.61
C GLY A 232 6.95 -14.99 -8.77
N GLY A 233 7.34 -15.79 -9.75
CA GLY A 233 8.75 -16.17 -10.00
C GLY A 233 9.68 -14.99 -10.34
N ALA A 234 9.14 -13.87 -10.82
CA ALA A 234 9.92 -12.67 -11.09
C ALA A 234 10.05 -11.81 -9.82
N THR A 235 11.22 -11.22 -9.64
CA THR A 235 11.54 -10.38 -8.47
C THR A 235 11.77 -8.93 -8.86
N PHE A 236 11.43 -8.03 -7.94
CA PHE A 236 11.73 -6.61 -8.05
C PHE A 236 13.20 -6.36 -7.73
N SER A 237 13.82 -5.47 -8.50
CA SER A 237 15.16 -4.95 -8.25
C SER A 237 15.21 -3.46 -8.55
N HIS A 238 15.96 -2.71 -7.73
CA HIS A 238 16.20 -1.29 -7.95
C HIS A 238 17.61 -0.92 -7.55
N ILE A 239 18.25 -0.03 -8.32
CA ILE A 239 19.63 0.43 -8.14
C ILE A 239 19.59 1.92 -7.83
N GLN A 240 20.32 2.33 -6.79
CA GLN A 240 20.57 3.73 -6.48
C GLN A 240 22.08 3.99 -6.38
N ASN A 241 22.53 5.13 -6.88
CA ASN A 241 23.84 5.67 -6.50
C ASN A 241 23.81 6.04 -5.02
N ALA A 242 24.86 5.72 -4.29
CA ALA A 242 24.97 6.09 -2.90
C ALA A 242 25.15 7.60 -2.75
N SER A 243 24.44 8.20 -1.82
CA SER A 243 24.58 9.61 -1.43
C SER A 243 25.17 9.69 -0.04
N ALA A 244 26.47 9.94 0.06
CA ALA A 244 27.22 9.91 1.32
C ALA A 244 26.94 8.63 2.15
N GLY A 245 26.92 7.46 1.48
CA GLY A 245 26.64 6.17 2.10
C GLY A 245 25.16 5.90 2.39
N ASN A 246 24.24 6.72 1.90
CA ASN A 246 22.81 6.59 2.17
C ASN A 246 22.02 6.18 0.92
N ASN A 247 21.05 5.29 1.13
CA ASN A 247 20.09 4.83 0.11
C ASN A 247 18.71 4.62 0.74
N LEU A 248 17.66 4.77 -0.05
CA LEU A 248 16.28 4.60 0.39
C LEU A 248 15.45 3.89 -0.67
N PHE A 249 14.84 2.77 -0.29
CA PHE A 249 14.01 1.95 -1.16
C PHE A 249 12.63 1.73 -0.58
N TYR A 250 11.64 1.56 -1.47
CA TYR A 250 10.30 1.11 -1.13
C TYR A 250 10.02 -0.21 -1.84
N ILE A 251 9.59 -1.21 -1.09
CA ILE A 251 9.30 -2.55 -1.63
C ILE A 251 7.98 -3.07 -1.08
N TYR A 252 7.33 -3.97 -1.82
CA TYR A 252 6.19 -4.67 -1.29
C TYR A 252 6.58 -5.64 -0.19
N GLU A 253 5.59 -6.01 0.62
CA GLU A 253 5.74 -7.06 1.60
C GLU A 253 6.28 -8.35 0.99
N LYS A 254 7.05 -9.09 1.78
CA LYS A 254 7.60 -10.38 1.40
C LYS A 254 7.45 -11.37 2.54
N ALA A 255 6.95 -12.57 2.23
CA ALA A 255 6.88 -13.66 3.21
C ALA A 255 8.27 -14.05 3.70
N ALA A 256 8.33 -14.69 4.87
CA ALA A 256 9.54 -15.33 5.34
C ALA A 256 10.09 -16.28 4.27
N ALA A 257 11.38 -16.23 4.04
CA ALA A 257 12.07 -16.99 3.00
C ALA A 257 13.35 -17.63 3.55
N ALA A 258 13.71 -18.78 2.96
CA ALA A 258 14.99 -19.39 3.24
C ALA A 258 16.14 -18.48 2.80
N GLU A 259 17.32 -18.71 3.37
CA GLU A 259 18.56 -18.14 2.88
C GLU A 259 18.73 -18.41 1.38
N GLY A 260 19.29 -17.45 0.65
CA GLY A 260 19.35 -17.45 -0.80
C GLY A 260 18.11 -16.90 -1.51
N SER A 261 16.98 -16.73 -0.78
CA SER A 261 15.72 -16.21 -1.35
C SER A 261 15.22 -14.95 -0.67
N ARG A 262 15.87 -14.45 0.37
CA ARG A 262 15.53 -13.21 1.07
C ARG A 262 15.81 -11.98 0.19
N VAL A 263 15.32 -10.82 0.58
CA VAL A 263 15.71 -9.56 -0.05
C VAL A 263 17.23 -9.41 0.09
N LEU A 264 17.89 -9.10 -1.02
CA LEU A 264 19.35 -9.00 -1.10
C LEU A 264 19.75 -7.54 -1.33
N LEU A 265 20.69 -7.06 -0.54
CA LEU A 265 21.44 -5.84 -0.80
C LEU A 265 22.78 -6.22 -1.40
N LYS A 266 23.08 -5.64 -2.58
CA LYS A 266 24.39 -5.67 -3.20
C LYS A 266 24.98 -4.27 -3.14
N ILE A 267 26.17 -4.14 -2.55
CA ILE A 267 26.88 -2.89 -2.37
C ILE A 267 28.09 -2.91 -3.29
N ASP A 268 28.10 -2.06 -4.31
CA ASP A 268 29.24 -1.85 -5.19
C ASP A 268 30.07 -0.68 -4.65
N ALA A 269 31.34 -0.92 -4.37
CA ALA A 269 32.24 0.04 -3.76
C ALA A 269 33.60 0.08 -4.50
N THR A 270 34.37 1.11 -4.22
CA THR A 270 35.76 1.24 -4.65
C THR A 270 36.65 1.26 -3.41
N TYR A 271 37.58 0.37 -3.33
CA TYR A 271 38.71 0.41 -2.40
C TYR A 271 39.83 1.24 -3.02
N ASP A 272 40.39 2.14 -2.25
CA ASP A 272 41.48 3.04 -2.63
C ASP A 272 42.57 2.87 -1.58
N ALA A 273 43.70 2.30 -2.00
CA ALA A 273 44.72 1.79 -1.06
C ALA A 273 45.51 2.89 -0.36
N ASP A 274 45.73 4.03 -1.02
CA ASP A 274 46.44 5.15 -0.42
C ASP A 274 45.47 6.22 0.15
N GLY A 275 44.16 6.07 -0.08
CA GLY A 275 43.11 7.00 0.35
C GLY A 275 43.09 8.31 -0.43
N VAL A 276 43.81 8.41 -1.54
CA VAL A 276 43.95 9.60 -2.38
C VAL A 276 43.16 9.41 -3.68
N SER A 277 41.94 9.90 -3.72
CA SER A 277 40.99 9.67 -4.82
C SER A 277 41.47 10.09 -6.23
N SER A 278 42.54 10.91 -6.32
CA SER A 278 43.17 11.29 -7.60
C SER A 278 44.12 10.23 -8.15
N THR A 279 44.56 9.27 -7.34
CA THR A 279 45.46 8.18 -7.69
C THR A 279 44.60 6.95 -8.04
N THR A 280 44.29 6.73 -9.33
CA THR A 280 43.35 5.68 -9.72
C THR A 280 44.00 4.32 -9.95
N ALA A 281 45.34 4.23 -9.97
CA ALA A 281 46.09 3.00 -10.28
C ALA A 281 45.98 1.93 -9.19
N ASP A 282 45.68 2.34 -7.95
CA ASP A 282 45.57 1.47 -6.76
C ASP A 282 44.10 1.30 -6.32
N GLN A 283 43.17 1.78 -7.12
CA GLN A 283 41.73 1.61 -6.89
C GLN A 283 41.25 0.26 -7.39
N VAL A 284 40.54 -0.46 -6.52
CA VAL A 284 39.99 -1.80 -6.80
C VAL A 284 38.47 -1.81 -6.58
N PRO A 285 37.67 -2.27 -7.55
CA PRO A 285 36.24 -2.47 -7.36
C PRO A 285 35.98 -3.61 -6.40
N LEU A 286 35.06 -3.39 -5.46
CA LEU A 286 34.59 -4.38 -4.50
C LEU A 286 33.08 -4.56 -4.61
N VAL A 287 32.63 -5.75 -4.30
CA VAL A 287 31.21 -6.10 -4.25
C VAL A 287 30.92 -6.84 -2.95
N TYR A 288 29.95 -6.32 -2.19
CA TYR A 288 29.45 -6.99 -1.01
C TYR A 288 27.99 -7.36 -1.21
N GLU A 289 27.61 -8.57 -0.79
CA GLU A 289 26.24 -9.06 -0.89
C GLU A 289 25.76 -9.52 0.48
N VAL A 290 24.57 -9.05 0.87
CA VAL A 290 24.02 -9.39 2.16
C VAL A 290 22.50 -9.46 2.11
N GLU A 291 21.95 -10.51 2.68
CA GLU A 291 20.51 -10.70 2.76
C GLU A 291 19.91 -9.96 3.96
N LEU A 292 18.76 -9.32 3.74
CA LEU A 292 17.97 -8.75 4.83
C LEU A 292 17.28 -9.87 5.58
N THR A 293 17.63 -10.03 6.84
CA THR A 293 17.00 -11.03 7.72
C THR A 293 15.67 -10.56 8.29
N GLY A 294 15.42 -9.23 8.28
CA GLY A 294 14.16 -8.61 8.66
C GLY A 294 13.68 -9.02 10.07
N THR A 295 12.39 -9.32 10.16
CA THR A 295 11.82 -10.13 11.24
C THR A 295 12.17 -11.61 10.98
N ALA A 296 11.79 -12.50 11.89
CA ALA A 296 12.11 -13.93 11.78
C ALA A 296 11.93 -14.46 10.34
N GLY A 297 12.99 -15.07 9.79
CA GLY A 297 12.98 -15.66 8.44
C GLY A 297 13.06 -14.67 7.27
N GLY A 298 13.51 -13.42 7.47
CA GLY A 298 13.66 -12.43 6.40
C GLY A 298 12.34 -11.89 5.86
N GLN A 299 11.28 -11.92 6.67
CA GLN A 299 9.99 -11.33 6.33
C GLN A 299 10.10 -9.80 6.25
N ILE A 300 9.52 -9.22 5.21
CA ILE A 300 9.27 -7.79 5.08
C ILE A 300 7.76 -7.56 5.24
N ALA A 301 7.37 -6.84 6.27
CA ALA A 301 5.97 -6.56 6.55
C ALA A 301 5.51 -5.30 5.79
N ARG A 302 4.27 -5.31 5.33
CA ARG A 302 3.57 -4.12 4.81
C ARG A 302 3.60 -2.99 5.84
N ASN A 303 3.72 -1.77 5.38
CA ASN A 303 3.79 -0.57 6.24
C ASN A 303 4.93 -0.66 7.29
N GLY A 304 5.95 -1.50 7.06
CA GLY A 304 7.15 -1.61 7.89
C GLY A 304 8.21 -0.60 7.50
N ALA A 305 9.03 -0.15 8.47
CA ALA A 305 10.22 0.64 8.23
C ALA A 305 11.45 -0.12 8.76
N TYR A 306 12.42 -0.31 7.89
CA TYR A 306 13.64 -1.06 8.14
C TYR A 306 14.84 -0.15 8.00
N ARG A 307 15.65 -0.03 9.05
CA ARG A 307 16.95 0.63 9.01
C ARG A 307 18.03 -0.42 8.94
N VAL A 308 18.81 -0.35 7.89
CA VAL A 308 19.90 -1.27 7.60
C VAL A 308 21.21 -0.50 7.69
N ASN A 309 22.00 -0.80 8.71
CA ASN A 309 23.34 -0.25 8.86
C ASN A 309 24.34 -1.32 8.39
N ALA A 310 24.89 -1.14 7.20
CA ALA A 310 25.91 -2.01 6.64
C ALA A 310 27.30 -1.51 7.08
N LYS A 311 27.99 -2.32 7.89
CA LYS A 311 29.35 -2.03 8.37
C LYS A 311 30.35 -2.87 7.58
N ILE A 312 31.24 -2.22 6.85
CA ILE A 312 32.29 -2.84 6.04
C ILE A 312 33.56 -2.96 6.91
N ASP A 313 34.01 -4.19 7.12
CA ASP A 313 35.14 -4.53 7.99
C ASP A 313 36.39 -5.04 7.24
N GLY A 314 36.24 -5.39 5.99
CA GLY A 314 37.32 -5.96 5.18
C GLY A 314 37.09 -5.84 3.67
N LEU A 315 37.95 -6.51 2.92
CA LEU A 315 38.03 -6.39 1.45
C LEU A 315 37.36 -7.55 0.70
N THR A 316 36.81 -8.54 1.42
CA THR A 316 36.11 -9.67 0.76
C THR A 316 34.60 -9.46 0.85
N GLY A 317 33.87 -10.09 -0.07
CA GLY A 317 32.42 -9.98 -0.14
C GLY A 317 31.68 -10.43 1.12
N ASN A 318 32.34 -11.19 2.01
CA ASN A 318 31.80 -11.65 3.29
C ASN A 318 32.17 -10.75 4.47
N ASP A 319 33.01 -9.74 4.28
CA ASP A 319 33.46 -8.82 5.31
C ASP A 319 32.49 -7.65 5.52
N VAL A 320 31.20 -7.95 5.51
CA VAL A 320 30.12 -7.00 5.81
C VAL A 320 29.24 -7.53 6.92
N SER A 321 29.17 -6.81 8.01
CA SER A 321 28.18 -7.04 9.05
C SER A 321 26.97 -6.12 8.85
N LEU A 322 25.77 -6.66 9.00
CA LEU A 322 24.53 -5.88 8.98
C LEU A 322 23.92 -5.80 10.37
N THR A 323 23.58 -4.59 10.77
CA THR A 323 22.60 -4.35 11.82
C THR A 323 21.31 -3.89 11.18
N VAL A 324 20.26 -4.69 11.29
CA VAL A 324 18.92 -4.33 10.80
C VAL A 324 18.06 -3.94 11.98
N THR A 325 17.66 -2.68 12.05
CA THR A 325 16.67 -2.20 13.02
C THR A 325 15.30 -2.18 12.35
N ILE A 326 14.35 -2.90 12.94
CA ILE A 326 12.98 -2.97 12.45
C ILE A 326 12.13 -2.03 13.31
N ALA A 327 11.43 -1.12 12.64
CA ALA A 327 10.43 -0.29 13.29
C ALA A 327 9.09 -0.49 12.60
N ASN A 328 8.00 -0.49 13.38
CA ASN A 328 6.75 -0.07 12.77
C ASN A 328 6.97 1.36 12.27
N TRP A 329 6.46 1.68 11.10
CA TRP A 329 6.53 3.05 10.57
C TRP A 329 5.93 4.06 11.57
N GLU A 330 5.11 3.56 12.50
CA GLU A 330 4.45 4.31 13.58
C GLU A 330 5.22 4.32 14.90
N THR A 331 6.00 3.27 15.22
CA THR A 331 6.77 3.17 16.48
C THR A 331 8.08 2.42 16.27
N LEU A 332 9.21 3.07 16.61
CA LEU A 332 10.54 2.45 16.63
C LEU A 332 10.63 1.41 17.76
N LYS A 333 10.76 0.12 17.40
CA LYS A 333 11.35 -0.87 18.28
C LYS A 333 12.70 -1.25 17.71
N THR A 334 13.76 -0.92 18.42
CA THR A 334 15.13 -1.28 18.07
C THR A 334 15.35 -2.74 18.43
N GLN A 335 15.68 -3.55 17.43
CA GLN A 335 16.20 -4.89 17.66
C GLN A 335 17.54 -4.96 16.92
N ASP A 336 18.63 -4.99 17.68
CA ASP A 336 19.96 -5.18 17.13
C ASP A 336 20.14 -6.68 16.83
N ILE A 337 20.30 -7.01 15.57
CA ILE A 337 20.71 -8.33 15.13
C ILE A 337 22.14 -8.20 14.64
N ILE A 338 23.08 -8.69 15.42
CA ILE A 338 24.50 -8.79 15.03
C ILE A 338 24.63 -10.11 14.25
N LEU A 339 24.92 -10.02 12.99
CA LEU A 339 25.22 -11.15 12.13
C LEU A 339 26.71 -11.17 11.85
N GLY A 340 27.37 -12.22 12.29
CA GLY A 340 28.69 -12.59 11.86
C GLY A 340 29.73 -12.67 12.97
N ASN A 341 30.23 -13.85 13.16
CA ASN A 341 31.62 -14.15 13.51
C ASN A 341 32.14 -15.08 12.42
#